data_61e5ecf29a054ff2a980f1d30a4e3af9
#
_entry.id   61e5ecf29a054ff2a980f1d30a4e3af9
#
_cell.length_a   1.000
_cell.length_b   1.000
_cell.length_c   1.000
_cell.angle_alpha   90.00
_cell.angle_beta   90.00
_cell.angle_gamma   90.00
#
_symmetry.space_group_name_H-M   'P 1'
#
loop_
_entity.id
_entity.type
_entity.pdbx_description
1 polymer ?
#
loop_
_entity_poly.entity_id
_entity_poly.type
_entity_poly.pdbx_seq_one_letter_code
_entity_poly.pdbx_strand_id
1 'polypeptide(L)'
;MEIKLDFVLREIAGDLLLVPAGQTALDLNAMIILNEVGGEVWKLLPEVADEEELISRLLEEYDVQEEVLRKDVDCFLNELRTLNIL
;
A
#
# COMPACT_ATOMS: atom_id res chain seq x y z
N MET A 1 -10.38 3.67 -0.41
CA MET A 1 -9.53 4.81 -0.84
C MET A 1 -9.18 4.63 -2.30
N GLU A 2 -9.20 5.69 -3.06
CA GLU A 2 -8.99 5.62 -4.51
C GLU A 2 -7.50 5.58 -4.87
N ILE A 3 -7.12 4.60 -5.69
CA ILE A 3 -5.77 4.49 -6.23
C ILE A 3 -5.77 5.15 -7.60
N LYS A 4 -4.92 6.16 -7.79
CA LYS A 4 -4.91 7.01 -8.99
C LYS A 4 -4.06 6.49 -10.14
N LEU A 5 -3.08 5.65 -9.85
CA LEU A 5 -2.15 5.13 -10.86
C LEU A 5 -2.21 3.61 -10.91
N ASP A 6 -1.87 3.04 -12.05
CA ASP A 6 -1.88 1.59 -12.23
C ASP A 6 -0.58 0.96 -11.71
N PHE A 7 -0.70 0.29 -10.59
CA PHE A 7 0.37 -0.53 -10.03
C PHE A 7 -0.15 -1.93 -9.77
N VAL A 8 0.69 -2.92 -9.92
CA VAL A 8 0.37 -4.32 -9.67
C VAL A 8 1.27 -4.84 -8.57
N LEU A 9 0.66 -5.52 -7.60
CA LEU A 9 1.43 -6.19 -6.54
C LEU A 9 1.98 -7.50 -7.09
N ARG A 10 3.30 -7.66 -6.98
CA ARG A 10 4.01 -8.86 -7.41
C ARG A 10 4.83 -9.44 -6.26
N GLU A 11 4.92 -10.75 -6.21
CA GLU A 11 5.85 -11.43 -5.32
C GLU A 11 6.93 -12.10 -6.17
N ILE A 12 8.17 -11.64 -5.97
CA ILE A 12 9.32 -12.14 -6.75
C ILE A 12 10.42 -12.52 -5.77
N ALA A 13 10.79 -13.80 -5.76
CA ALA A 13 11.87 -14.32 -4.90
C ALA A 13 11.67 -13.97 -3.41
N GLY A 14 10.43 -14.00 -2.94
CA GLY A 14 10.09 -13.69 -1.55
C GLY A 14 9.88 -12.22 -1.24
N ASP A 15 10.15 -11.33 -2.19
CA ASP A 15 9.92 -9.89 -2.01
C ASP A 15 8.58 -9.46 -2.59
N LEU A 16 7.89 -8.57 -1.88
CA LEU A 16 6.66 -7.94 -2.37
C LEU A 16 7.00 -6.64 -3.05
N LEU A 17 6.53 -6.48 -4.28
CA LEU A 17 6.84 -5.31 -5.09
C LEU A 17 5.58 -4.71 -5.69
N LEU A 18 5.51 -3.37 -5.70
CA LEU A 18 4.55 -2.66 -6.53
C LEU A 18 5.25 -2.28 -7.83
N VAL A 19 4.71 -2.74 -8.94
CA VAL A 19 5.29 -2.52 -10.26
C VAL A 19 4.29 -1.71 -11.09
N PRO A 20 4.73 -0.62 -11.74
CA PRO A 20 3.81 0.14 -12.60
C PRO A 20 3.36 -0.69 -13.79
N ALA A 21 2.10 -0.51 -14.19
CA ALA A 21 1.47 -1.26 -15.27
C ALA A 21 0.73 -0.30 -16.22
N GLY A 22 0.43 -0.79 -17.43
CA GLY A 22 -0.31 -0.02 -18.40
C GLY A 22 0.34 1.32 -18.72
N GLN A 23 -0.46 2.38 -18.78
CA GLN A 23 0.04 3.73 -19.08
C GLN A 23 1.02 4.23 -18.02
N THR A 24 0.82 3.86 -16.76
CA THR A 24 1.73 4.24 -15.68
C THR A 24 3.15 3.74 -15.93
N ALA A 25 3.31 2.54 -16.50
CA ALA A 25 4.62 1.98 -16.81
C ALA A 25 5.37 2.78 -17.87
N LEU A 26 4.67 3.52 -18.72
CA LEU A 26 5.30 4.38 -19.73
C LEU A 26 5.78 5.71 -19.12
N ASP A 27 5.07 6.20 -18.13
CA ASP A 27 5.32 7.52 -17.55
C ASP A 27 6.19 7.48 -16.29
N LEU A 28 6.19 6.34 -15.59
CA LEU A 28 6.86 6.21 -14.31
C LEU A 28 7.69 4.92 -14.27
N ASN A 29 8.99 5.08 -14.13
CA ASN A 29 9.91 3.95 -14.04
C ASN A 29 10.33 3.77 -12.58
N ALA A 30 9.37 3.37 -11.74
CA ALA A 30 9.59 3.19 -10.32
C ALA A 30 9.05 1.84 -9.85
N MET A 31 9.76 1.23 -8.92
CA MET A 31 9.36 -0.01 -8.30
C MET A 31 9.45 0.18 -6.78
N ILE A 32 8.39 -0.19 -6.07
CA ILE A 32 8.32 -0.01 -4.63
C ILE A 32 8.38 -1.36 -3.94
N ILE A 33 9.35 -1.52 -3.05
CA ILE A 33 9.49 -2.74 -2.24
C ILE A 33 8.63 -2.59 -1.00
N LEU A 34 7.78 -3.58 -0.73
CA LEU A 34 6.86 -3.58 0.41
C LEU A 34 7.23 -4.66 1.42
N ASN A 35 6.95 -4.37 2.70
CA ASN A 35 6.91 -5.41 3.71
C ASN A 35 5.53 -6.08 3.70
N GLU A 36 5.32 -7.06 4.56
CA GLU A 36 4.06 -7.80 4.64
C GLU A 36 2.87 -6.88 4.91
N VAL A 37 3.01 -5.96 5.85
CA VAL A 37 1.94 -5.01 6.20
C VAL A 37 1.63 -4.10 5.02
N GLY A 38 2.66 -3.59 4.34
CA GLY A 38 2.48 -2.77 3.13
C GLY A 38 1.71 -3.50 2.04
N GLY A 39 1.99 -4.79 1.85
CA GLY A 39 1.26 -5.62 0.90
C GLY A 39 -0.22 -5.76 1.26
N GLU A 40 -0.53 -5.97 2.53
CA GLU A 40 -1.92 -6.04 2.99
C GLU A 40 -2.62 -4.69 2.86
N VAL A 41 -1.94 -3.60 3.20
CA VAL A 41 -2.48 -2.25 3.00
C VAL A 41 -2.88 -2.05 1.54
N TRP A 42 -2.01 -2.39 0.62
CA TRP A 42 -2.28 -2.25 -0.81
C TRP A 42 -3.54 -3.00 -1.23
N LYS A 43 -3.68 -4.25 -0.77
CA LYS A 43 -4.84 -5.07 -1.11
C LYS A 43 -6.15 -4.51 -0.54
N LEU A 44 -6.09 -3.88 0.63
CA LEU A 44 -7.27 -3.35 1.30
C LEU A 44 -7.68 -1.96 0.80
N LEU A 45 -6.77 -1.18 0.22
CA LEU A 45 -7.07 0.20 -0.18
C LEU A 45 -8.34 0.35 -1.01
N PRO A 46 -8.62 -0.48 -2.03
CA PRO A 46 -9.86 -0.35 -2.79
C PRO A 46 -11.12 -0.68 -2.00
N GLU A 47 -10.97 -1.39 -0.87
CA GLU A 47 -12.10 -1.87 -0.09
C GLU A 47 -12.47 -0.97 1.08
N VAL A 48 -11.60 -0.02 1.44
CA VAL A 48 -11.80 0.85 2.60
C VAL A 48 -12.11 2.28 2.17
N ALA A 49 -12.89 2.98 2.99
CA ALA A 49 -13.28 4.36 2.72
C ALA A 49 -12.23 5.36 3.18
N ASP A 50 -11.55 5.07 4.29
CA ASP A 50 -10.58 5.98 4.90
C ASP A 50 -9.52 5.21 5.69
N GLU A 51 -8.55 5.95 6.25
CA GLU A 51 -7.46 5.39 7.02
C GLU A 51 -7.93 4.70 8.31
N GLU A 52 -8.97 5.22 8.96
CA GLU A 52 -9.50 4.62 10.18
C GLU A 52 -10.07 3.22 9.91
N GLU A 53 -10.80 3.05 8.83
CA GLU A 53 -11.31 1.75 8.44
C GLU A 53 -10.14 0.80 8.09
N LEU A 54 -9.14 1.29 7.41
CA LEU A 54 -7.95 0.51 7.06
C LEU A 54 -7.25 0.01 8.34
N ILE A 55 -7.04 0.88 9.31
CA ILE A 55 -6.41 0.52 10.58
C ILE A 55 -7.25 -0.55 11.30
N SER A 56 -8.57 -0.37 11.35
CA SER A 56 -9.47 -1.34 11.98
C SER A 56 -9.36 -2.72 11.33
N ARG A 57 -9.31 -2.76 10.00
CA ARG A 57 -9.20 -4.02 9.27
C ARG A 57 -7.86 -4.70 9.55
N LEU A 58 -6.78 -3.94 9.61
CA LEU A 58 -5.46 -4.49 9.89
C LEU A 58 -5.34 -5.01 11.32
N LEU A 59 -5.95 -4.33 12.29
CA LEU A 59 -5.93 -4.77 13.68
C LEU A 59 -6.69 -6.08 13.89
N GLU A 60 -7.63 -6.43 13.02
CA GLU A 60 -8.31 -7.72 13.07
C GLU A 60 -7.39 -8.87 12.64
N GLU A 61 -6.42 -8.59 11.78
CA GLU A 61 -5.52 -9.62 11.23
C GLU A 61 -4.19 -9.72 11.96
N TYR A 62 -3.69 -8.61 12.50
CA TYR A 62 -2.36 -8.54 13.11
C TYR A 62 -2.44 -8.24 14.59
N ASP A 63 -1.68 -8.99 15.37
CA ASP A 63 -1.54 -8.78 16.81
C ASP A 63 -0.39 -7.81 17.05
N VAL A 64 -0.65 -6.53 16.82
CA VAL A 64 0.32 -5.44 16.96
C VAL A 64 -0.28 -4.30 17.75
N GLN A 65 0.58 -3.44 18.29
CA GLN A 65 0.11 -2.24 18.98
C GLN A 65 -0.44 -1.24 17.95
N GLU A 66 -1.61 -0.69 18.24
CA GLU A 66 -2.27 0.24 17.34
C GLU A 66 -1.42 1.45 16.99
N GLU A 67 -0.69 2.01 17.96
CA GLU A 67 0.16 3.18 17.74
C GLU A 67 1.28 2.91 16.75
N VAL A 68 1.89 1.74 16.83
CA VAL A 68 2.95 1.33 15.90
C VAL A 68 2.36 1.12 14.50
N LEU A 69 1.22 0.46 14.43
CA LEU A 69 0.55 0.20 13.16
C LEU A 69 0.13 1.50 12.47
N ARG A 70 -0.44 2.46 13.24
CA ARG A 70 -0.84 3.76 12.70
C ARG A 70 0.33 4.51 12.11
N LYS A 71 1.47 4.49 12.79
CA LYS A 71 2.68 5.16 12.30
C LYS A 71 3.19 4.54 11.01
N ASP A 72 3.23 3.22 10.93
CA ASP A 72 3.69 2.51 9.75
C ASP A 72 2.76 2.73 8.56
N VAL A 73 1.45 2.65 8.78
CA VAL A 73 0.45 2.90 7.75
C VAL A 73 0.52 4.33 7.26
N ASP A 74 0.63 5.29 8.18
CA ASP A 74 0.70 6.71 7.83
C ASP A 74 1.94 7.01 6.97
N CYS A 75 3.09 6.46 7.33
CA CYS A 75 4.30 6.59 6.53
C CYS A 75 4.12 6.03 5.13
N PHE A 76 3.53 4.85 5.02
CA PHE A 76 3.30 4.20 3.73
C PHE A 76 2.32 4.99 2.86
N LEU A 77 1.20 5.44 3.43
CA LEU A 77 0.23 6.24 2.69
C LEU A 77 0.81 7.56 2.22
N ASN A 78 1.64 8.21 3.06
CA ASN A 78 2.31 9.44 2.66
C ASN A 78 3.29 9.21 1.51
N GLU A 79 4.00 8.10 1.50
CA GLU A 79 4.87 7.72 0.40
C GLU A 79 4.07 7.55 -0.89
N LEU A 80 2.92 6.88 -0.83
CA LEU A 80 2.05 6.72 -1.98
C LEU A 80 1.50 8.07 -2.47
N ARG A 81 1.17 8.99 -1.56
CA ARG A 81 0.70 10.33 -1.92
C ARG A 81 1.80 11.15 -2.57
N THR A 82 3.03 11.03 -2.10
CA THR A 82 4.18 11.71 -2.68
C THR A 82 4.40 11.28 -4.13
N LEU A 83 4.12 10.02 -4.44
CA LEU A 83 4.24 9.47 -5.79
C LEU A 83 2.97 9.66 -6.61
N ASN A 84 1.95 10.34 -6.08
CA ASN A 84 0.65 10.56 -6.72
C ASN A 84 -0.13 9.28 -7.01
N ILE A 85 0.15 8.21 -6.27
CA ILE A 85 -0.60 6.96 -6.38
C ILE A 85 -1.92 7.06 -5.63
N LEU A 86 -1.94 7.80 -4.54
CA LEU A 86 -3.14 8.09 -3.75
C LEU A 86 -3.58 9.53 -3.85
#